data_3721be9e87c476f98a58181c8c6a6936
#
_entry.id   3721be9e87c476f98a58181c8c6a6936
#
_cell.length_a   1.000
_cell.length_b   1.000
_cell.length_c   1.000
_cell.angle_alpha   90.00
_cell.angle_beta   90.00
_cell.angle_gamma   90.00
#
_symmetry.space_group_name_H-M   'P 1'
#
loop_
_entity.id
_entity.type
_entity.pdbx_description
1 polymer ?
#
loop_
_entity_poly.entity_id
_entity_poly.type
_entity_poly.pdbx_seq_one_letter_code
_entity_poly.pdbx_strand_id
1 'polypeptide(L)'
;MTPADANRSGRPTGEITRLLGLASRGNTQAFNDLVPLVYDELRAIAASRLNAEDGGHTLTPTALVHEAYLQLVEQDRTEWQSRAHFFAVAAMAMRRILVTHARSRERQKRGAGVVPMDLDTAERMGVTAMIADEQSDQLIALDSALTDLKAFNESGASVVEYRFFGGLQFKEIAEVLGVSEVTARRRWTVARAWLKREMVR
;
A
#
# COMPACT_ATOMS: atom_id res chain seq x y z
N MET A 1 16.26 -9.96 8.12
CA MET A 1 15.20 -9.79 9.14
C MET A 1 15.08 -8.29 9.34
N THR A 2 14.04 -7.67 8.80
CA THR A 2 13.85 -6.21 8.88
C THR A 2 13.21 -5.83 10.22
N PRO A 3 13.43 -4.59 10.76
CA PRO A 3 12.85 -4.16 12.05
C PRO A 3 11.32 -4.26 12.13
N ALA A 4 10.63 -4.34 10.99
CA ALA A 4 9.18 -4.49 10.90
C ALA A 4 8.68 -5.90 11.31
N ASP A 5 9.54 -6.92 11.32
CA ASP A 5 9.15 -8.28 11.66
C ASP A 5 9.07 -8.53 13.18
N ALA A 6 9.73 -7.70 13.98
CA ALA A 6 9.83 -7.91 15.44
C ALA A 6 8.58 -7.47 16.24
N ASN A 7 7.74 -6.57 15.70
CA ASN A 7 6.59 -6.00 16.43
C ASN A 7 5.24 -6.70 16.13
N ARG A 8 5.22 -7.71 15.26
CA ARG A 8 4.00 -8.40 14.81
C ARG A 8 3.52 -9.53 15.74
N SER A 9 4.39 -10.00 16.65
CA SER A 9 4.15 -11.24 17.39
C SER A 9 3.32 -11.09 18.68
N GLY A 10 2.93 -9.89 19.08
CA GLY A 10 2.34 -9.65 20.42
C GLY A 10 0.87 -9.21 20.44
N ARG A 11 0.20 -8.95 19.31
CA ARG A 11 -1.20 -8.50 19.32
C ARG A 11 -2.19 -9.64 19.06
N PRO A 12 -3.36 -9.64 19.73
CA PRO A 12 -4.29 -10.78 19.68
C PRO A 12 -4.96 -10.86 18.30
N THR A 13 -4.40 -11.67 17.40
CA THR A 13 -4.97 -11.97 16.07
C THR A 13 -6.44 -12.38 16.17
N GLY A 14 -6.82 -13.06 17.26
CA GLY A 14 -8.20 -13.48 17.52
C GLY A 14 -9.16 -12.32 17.78
N GLU A 15 -8.71 -11.23 18.42
CA GLU A 15 -9.56 -10.05 18.66
C GLU A 15 -9.85 -9.28 17.38
N ILE A 16 -8.85 -9.06 16.53
CA ILE A 16 -9.01 -8.44 15.22
C ILE A 16 -10.02 -9.24 14.39
N THR A 17 -9.87 -10.58 14.32
CA THR A 17 -10.80 -11.44 13.57
C THR A 17 -12.21 -11.38 14.14
N ARG A 18 -12.38 -11.35 15.47
CA ARG A 18 -13.68 -11.21 16.13
C ARG A 18 -14.36 -9.88 15.78
N LEU A 19 -13.61 -8.77 15.87
CA LEU A 19 -14.12 -7.43 15.54
C LEU A 19 -14.49 -7.32 14.07
N LEU A 20 -13.70 -7.90 13.17
CA LEU A 20 -13.99 -7.99 11.74
C LEU A 20 -15.29 -8.75 11.48
N GLY A 21 -15.51 -9.88 12.15
CA GLY A 21 -16.74 -10.66 12.05
C GLY A 21 -17.98 -9.91 12.55
N LEU A 22 -17.86 -9.05 13.55
CA LEU A 22 -18.94 -8.17 14.01
C LEU A 22 -19.19 -7.02 13.04
N ALA A 23 -18.13 -6.39 12.53
CA ALA A 23 -18.22 -5.31 11.55
C ALA A 23 -18.90 -5.77 10.25
N SER A 24 -18.60 -6.98 9.77
CA SER A 24 -19.28 -7.60 8.61
C SER A 24 -20.79 -7.77 8.79
N ARG A 25 -21.27 -7.80 10.04
CA ARG A 25 -22.70 -7.87 10.39
C ARG A 25 -23.32 -6.50 10.61
N GLY A 26 -22.64 -5.43 10.19
CA GLY A 26 -23.14 -4.05 10.30
C GLY A 26 -22.88 -3.41 11.68
N ASN A 27 -22.04 -3.99 12.54
CA ASN A 27 -21.68 -3.38 13.82
C ASN A 27 -20.59 -2.33 13.60
N THR A 28 -20.99 -1.07 13.42
CA THR A 28 -20.11 0.09 13.24
C THR A 28 -19.16 0.30 14.42
N GLN A 29 -19.62 0.00 15.67
CA GLN A 29 -18.76 0.13 16.85
C GLN A 29 -17.60 -0.85 16.81
N ALA A 30 -17.84 -2.10 16.39
CA ALA A 30 -16.77 -3.10 16.24
C ALA A 30 -15.72 -2.67 15.19
N PHE A 31 -16.14 -1.96 14.14
CA PHE A 31 -15.20 -1.39 13.17
C PHE A 31 -14.38 -0.26 13.79
N ASN A 32 -14.99 0.63 14.55
CA ASN A 32 -14.29 1.69 15.27
C ASN A 32 -13.29 1.14 16.30
N ASP A 33 -13.63 0.05 16.97
CA ASP A 33 -12.76 -0.62 17.94
C ASP A 33 -11.58 -1.36 17.25
N LEU A 34 -11.77 -1.78 16.01
CA LEU A 34 -10.74 -2.42 15.20
C LEU A 34 -9.62 -1.44 14.81
N VAL A 35 -9.97 -0.19 14.47
CA VAL A 35 -9.04 0.80 13.91
C VAL A 35 -7.80 1.00 14.77
N PRO A 36 -7.89 1.25 16.09
CA PRO A 36 -6.70 1.42 16.92
C PRO A 36 -5.77 0.21 16.92
N LEU A 37 -6.34 -1.01 16.74
CA LEU A 37 -5.57 -2.25 16.75
C LEU A 37 -4.74 -2.46 15.48
N VAL A 38 -5.20 -1.93 14.34
CA VAL A 38 -4.53 -2.08 13.04
C VAL A 38 -3.79 -0.81 12.61
N TYR A 39 -4.06 0.33 13.25
CA TYR A 39 -3.55 1.63 12.85
C TYR A 39 -2.03 1.70 12.80
N ASP A 40 -1.35 1.28 13.86
CA ASP A 40 0.12 1.36 13.92
C ASP A 40 0.79 0.48 12.83
N GLU A 41 0.17 -0.66 12.53
CA GLU A 41 0.68 -1.55 11.49
C GLU A 41 0.46 -0.96 10.10
N LEU A 42 -0.73 -0.44 9.81
CA LEU A 42 -1.01 0.28 8.56
C LEU A 42 -0.09 1.50 8.41
N ARG A 43 0.14 2.26 9.49
CA ARG A 43 1.04 3.40 9.48
C ARG A 43 2.49 3.01 9.22
N ALA A 44 2.96 1.91 9.79
CA ALA A 44 4.31 1.40 9.51
C ALA A 44 4.47 0.96 8.05
N ILE A 45 3.44 0.33 7.48
CA ILE A 45 3.40 -0.04 6.06
C ILE A 45 3.42 1.24 5.20
N ALA A 46 2.55 2.21 5.49
CA ALA A 46 2.49 3.48 4.78
C ALA A 46 3.83 4.22 4.82
N ALA A 47 4.46 4.32 6.00
CA ALA A 47 5.77 4.95 6.16
C ALA A 47 6.85 4.29 5.30
N SER A 48 6.86 2.95 5.24
CA SER A 48 7.83 2.21 4.43
C SER A 48 7.63 2.40 2.91
N ARG A 49 6.48 2.90 2.47
CA ARG A 49 6.18 3.18 1.04
C ARG A 49 6.41 4.63 0.66
N LEU A 50 6.34 5.53 1.64
CA LEU A 50 6.52 6.97 1.43
C LEU A 50 7.95 7.44 1.71
N ASN A 51 8.89 6.53 2.07
CA ASN A 51 10.24 6.89 2.52
C ASN A 51 10.22 8.10 3.47
N ALA A 52 9.70 7.89 4.68
CA ALA A 52 9.28 8.93 5.64
C ALA A 52 10.38 9.90 6.12
N GLU A 53 11.58 9.85 5.56
CA GLU A 53 12.70 10.74 5.93
C GLU A 53 12.75 12.03 5.09
N ASP A 54 12.05 12.10 3.97
CA ASP A 54 12.09 13.27 3.09
C ASP A 54 10.84 14.14 3.26
N GLY A 55 10.99 15.29 3.91
CA GLY A 55 9.94 16.27 4.25
C GLY A 55 9.25 16.98 3.07
N GLY A 56 9.29 16.40 1.86
CA GLY A 56 8.72 16.97 0.63
C GLY A 56 7.42 16.29 0.15
N HIS A 57 6.88 15.32 0.89
CA HIS A 57 5.65 14.62 0.49
C HIS A 57 4.40 15.43 0.87
N THR A 58 3.52 15.66 -0.11
CA THR A 58 2.16 16.17 0.14
C THR A 58 1.29 15.13 0.86
N LEU A 59 1.65 13.84 0.78
CA LEU A 59 0.95 12.73 1.43
C LEU A 59 1.83 12.19 2.58
N THR A 60 1.35 12.31 3.81
CA THR A 60 2.00 11.73 4.99
C THR A 60 1.51 10.29 5.24
N PRO A 61 2.30 9.44 5.97
CA PRO A 61 1.83 8.10 6.36
C PRO A 61 0.48 8.12 7.08
N THR A 62 0.26 9.11 7.94
CA THR A 62 -1.01 9.34 8.64
C THR A 62 -2.15 9.65 7.67
N ALA A 63 -1.94 10.56 6.70
CA ALA A 63 -2.94 10.89 5.71
C ALA A 63 -3.29 9.68 4.82
N LEU A 64 -2.28 8.91 4.38
CA LEU A 64 -2.49 7.68 3.61
C LEU A 64 -3.35 6.67 4.37
N VAL A 65 -3.09 6.47 5.66
CA VAL A 65 -3.89 5.54 6.48
C VAL A 65 -5.31 6.07 6.67
N HIS A 66 -5.50 7.38 6.88
CA HIS A 66 -6.83 7.97 7.01
C HIS A 66 -7.64 7.86 5.72
N GLU A 67 -7.05 8.15 4.56
CA GLU A 67 -7.71 8.00 3.27
C GLU A 67 -8.07 6.52 2.99
N ALA A 68 -7.15 5.59 3.29
CA ALA A 68 -7.42 4.16 3.17
C ALA A 68 -8.56 3.72 4.09
N TYR A 69 -8.57 4.21 5.34
CA TYR A 69 -9.64 3.94 6.30
C TYR A 69 -11.01 4.39 5.77
N LEU A 70 -11.12 5.61 5.25
CA LEU A 70 -12.38 6.11 4.68
C LEU A 70 -12.87 5.20 3.55
N GLN A 71 -11.98 4.77 2.65
CA GLN A 71 -12.35 3.81 1.59
C GLN A 71 -12.77 2.45 2.13
N LEU A 72 -12.21 1.99 3.25
CA LEU A 72 -12.58 0.71 3.88
C LEU A 72 -13.93 0.80 4.59
N VAL A 73 -14.26 1.95 5.22
CA VAL A 73 -15.56 2.19 5.86
C VAL A 73 -16.69 2.26 4.85
N GLU A 74 -16.45 2.92 3.71
CA GLU A 74 -17.45 3.07 2.64
C GLU A 74 -17.80 1.74 1.95
N GLN A 75 -17.04 0.68 2.20
CA GLN A 75 -17.33 -0.66 1.70
C GLN A 75 -18.35 -1.39 2.58
N ASP A 76 -19.57 -0.85 2.70
CA ASP A 76 -20.67 -1.34 3.57
C ASP A 76 -21.07 -2.82 3.37
N ARG A 77 -20.52 -3.53 2.38
CA ARG A 77 -20.87 -4.92 2.03
C ARG A 77 -19.68 -5.88 2.03
N THR A 78 -18.52 -5.46 2.57
CA THR A 78 -17.36 -6.37 2.59
C THR A 78 -17.50 -7.36 3.74
N GLU A 79 -17.69 -8.64 3.41
CA GLU A 79 -17.57 -9.71 4.39
C GLU A 79 -16.09 -9.93 4.74
N TRP A 80 -15.69 -9.42 5.88
CA TRP A 80 -14.34 -9.58 6.40
C TRP A 80 -14.10 -11.01 6.85
N GLN A 81 -13.38 -11.80 6.07
CA GLN A 81 -13.15 -13.22 6.35
C GLN A 81 -12.05 -13.44 7.39
N SER A 82 -11.02 -12.61 7.41
CA SER A 82 -9.89 -12.72 8.34
C SER A 82 -9.08 -11.41 8.40
N ARG A 83 -8.12 -11.36 9.36
CA ARG A 83 -7.15 -10.28 9.43
C ARG A 83 -6.35 -10.15 8.11
N ALA A 84 -5.92 -11.27 7.54
CA ALA A 84 -5.18 -11.26 6.27
C ALA A 84 -6.02 -10.68 5.13
N HIS A 85 -7.32 -11.01 5.06
CA HIS A 85 -8.24 -10.43 4.10
C HIS A 85 -8.40 -8.92 4.28
N PHE A 86 -8.53 -8.42 5.52
CA PHE A 86 -8.58 -6.99 5.80
C PHE A 86 -7.33 -6.26 5.27
N PHE A 87 -6.12 -6.76 5.57
CA PHE A 87 -4.88 -6.15 5.09
C PHE A 87 -4.70 -6.26 3.56
N ALA A 88 -5.24 -7.31 2.93
CA ALA A 88 -5.26 -7.42 1.47
C ALA A 88 -6.14 -6.34 0.82
N VAL A 89 -7.32 -6.06 1.39
CA VAL A 89 -8.20 -4.97 0.91
C VAL A 89 -7.57 -3.61 1.20
N ALA A 90 -6.96 -3.43 2.37
CA ALA A 90 -6.21 -2.21 2.70
C ALA A 90 -5.03 -1.97 1.73
N ALA A 91 -4.34 -3.03 1.28
CA ALA A 91 -3.28 -2.94 0.28
C ALA A 91 -3.80 -2.35 -1.05
N MET A 92 -4.95 -2.81 -1.51
CA MET A 92 -5.57 -2.29 -2.74
C MET A 92 -5.99 -0.82 -2.59
N ALA A 93 -6.54 -0.43 -1.43
CA ALA A 93 -6.89 0.96 -1.14
C ALA A 93 -5.63 1.84 -1.12
N MET A 94 -4.59 1.45 -0.38
CA MET A 94 -3.33 2.18 -0.31
C MET A 94 -2.64 2.32 -1.67
N ARG A 95 -2.61 1.25 -2.49
CA ARG A 95 -2.11 1.34 -3.87
C ARG A 95 -2.83 2.42 -4.65
N ARG A 96 -4.17 2.41 -4.64
CA ARG A 96 -5.00 3.38 -5.37
C ARG A 96 -4.71 4.80 -4.95
N ILE A 97 -4.62 5.06 -3.64
CA ILE A 97 -4.34 6.38 -3.09
C ILE A 97 -2.94 6.85 -3.52
N LEU A 98 -1.91 6.04 -3.31
CA LEU A 98 -0.53 6.37 -3.67
C LEU A 98 -0.40 6.70 -5.16
N VAL A 99 -0.99 5.91 -6.03
CA VAL A 99 -0.96 6.13 -7.49
C VAL A 99 -1.74 7.40 -7.88
N THR A 100 -2.88 7.67 -7.24
CA THR A 100 -3.67 8.89 -7.48
C THR A 100 -2.86 10.13 -7.11
N HIS A 101 -2.19 10.12 -5.95
CA HIS A 101 -1.31 11.21 -5.53
C HIS A 101 -0.11 11.37 -6.45
N ALA A 102 0.55 10.29 -6.86
CA ALA A 102 1.67 10.33 -7.80
C ALA A 102 1.25 10.95 -9.15
N ARG A 103 0.12 10.52 -9.71
CA ARG A 103 -0.43 11.08 -10.96
C ARG A 103 -0.86 12.54 -10.83
N SER A 104 -1.41 12.95 -9.69
CA SER A 104 -1.77 14.36 -9.43
C SER A 104 -0.53 15.24 -9.41
N ARG A 105 0.52 14.80 -8.74
CA ARG A 105 1.80 15.50 -8.70
C ARG A 105 2.43 15.64 -10.09
N GLU A 106 2.42 14.59 -10.89
CA GLU A 106 2.92 14.63 -12.27
C GLU A 106 2.15 15.64 -13.13
N ARG A 107 0.81 15.71 -12.99
CA ARG A 107 -0.02 16.71 -13.70
C ARG A 107 0.30 18.13 -13.26
N GLN A 108 0.51 18.37 -11.98
CA GLN A 108 0.87 19.70 -11.46
C GLN A 108 2.20 20.19 -12.04
N LYS A 109 3.20 19.31 -12.18
CA LYS A 109 4.47 19.63 -12.84
C LYS A 109 4.28 20.05 -14.30
N ARG A 110 3.47 19.32 -15.05
CA ARG A 110 3.23 19.61 -16.48
C ARG A 110 2.35 20.84 -16.70
N GLY A 111 1.51 21.20 -15.72
CA GLY A 111 0.57 22.34 -15.79
C GLY A 111 1.07 23.63 -15.14
N ALA A 112 2.09 23.57 -14.32
CA ALA A 112 2.71 24.74 -13.73
C ALA A 112 3.61 25.41 -14.78
N GLY A 113 3.13 26.43 -15.44
CA GLY A 113 3.99 27.39 -16.14
C GLY A 113 5.11 27.81 -15.18
N VAL A 114 6.33 27.85 -15.68
CA VAL A 114 7.54 28.16 -14.93
C VAL A 114 7.32 29.44 -14.10
N VAL A 115 7.03 29.29 -12.82
CA VAL A 115 7.17 30.39 -11.86
C VAL A 115 8.67 30.49 -11.60
N PRO A 116 9.32 31.64 -11.85
CA PRO A 116 10.72 31.82 -11.52
C PRO A 116 10.90 31.62 -10.01
N MET A 117 11.53 30.53 -9.62
CA MET A 117 11.85 30.24 -8.24
C MET A 117 13.22 30.82 -7.94
N ASP A 118 13.36 31.48 -6.78
CA ASP A 118 14.63 31.97 -6.29
C ASP A 118 15.67 30.84 -6.22
N LEU A 119 16.88 31.11 -6.69
CA LEU A 119 17.97 30.13 -6.82
C LEU A 119 18.30 29.41 -5.49
N ASP A 120 18.23 30.11 -4.36
CA ASP A 120 18.48 29.55 -3.02
C ASP A 120 17.37 28.57 -2.58
N THR A 121 16.13 28.80 -3.00
CA THR A 121 14.99 27.91 -2.75
C THR A 121 15.03 26.71 -3.70
N ALA A 122 15.44 26.90 -4.95
CA ALA A 122 15.60 25.84 -5.94
C ALA A 122 16.72 24.85 -5.53
N GLU A 123 17.80 25.34 -4.94
CA GLU A 123 18.93 24.50 -4.47
C GLU A 123 18.53 23.65 -3.25
N ARG A 124 17.72 24.19 -2.33
CA ARG A 124 17.19 23.44 -1.17
C ARG A 124 16.08 22.46 -1.53
N MET A 125 15.21 22.81 -2.47
CA MET A 125 14.10 21.98 -2.91
C MET A 125 14.50 21.02 -4.04
N GLY A 126 15.54 21.33 -4.80
CA GLY A 126 15.90 20.60 -6.01
C GLY A 126 16.23 19.13 -5.75
N VAL A 127 17.02 18.82 -4.74
CA VAL A 127 17.39 17.44 -4.43
C VAL A 127 16.21 16.67 -3.86
N THR A 128 15.46 17.25 -2.92
CA THR A 128 14.29 16.64 -2.29
C THR A 128 13.13 16.50 -3.28
N ALA A 129 12.91 17.50 -4.14
CA ALA A 129 11.92 17.44 -5.20
C ALA A 129 12.26 16.37 -6.24
N MET A 130 13.51 16.23 -6.66
CA MET A 130 13.96 15.21 -7.61
C MET A 130 13.76 13.80 -7.06
N ILE A 131 14.14 13.54 -5.79
CA ILE A 131 13.96 12.21 -5.16
C ILE A 131 12.48 11.86 -5.05
N ALA A 132 11.64 12.81 -4.60
CA ALA A 132 10.20 12.61 -4.50
C ALA A 132 9.52 12.41 -5.88
N ASP A 133 10.09 12.99 -6.92
CA ASP A 133 9.63 12.85 -8.29
C ASP A 133 9.97 11.49 -8.89
N GLU A 134 11.20 11.02 -8.68
CA GLU A 134 11.61 9.68 -9.08
C GLU A 134 10.74 8.60 -8.43
N GLN A 135 10.34 8.77 -7.17
CA GLN A 135 9.41 7.86 -6.49
C GLN A 135 8.01 7.88 -7.10
N SER A 136 7.51 9.05 -7.50
CA SER A 136 6.21 9.18 -8.16
C SER A 136 6.20 8.46 -9.51
N ASP A 137 7.26 8.65 -10.31
CA ASP A 137 7.42 7.98 -11.61
C ASP A 137 7.55 6.46 -11.43
N GLN A 138 8.30 6.00 -10.44
CA GLN A 138 8.45 4.58 -10.10
C GLN A 138 7.11 3.95 -9.66
N LEU A 139 6.29 4.66 -8.86
CA LEU A 139 4.97 4.19 -8.45
C LEU A 139 4.00 4.07 -9.64
N ILE A 140 4.03 5.04 -10.55
CA ILE A 140 3.20 5.03 -11.76
C ILE A 140 3.64 3.88 -12.68
N ALA A 141 4.94 3.69 -12.87
CA ALA A 141 5.49 2.59 -13.66
C ALA A 141 5.14 1.22 -13.06
N LEU A 142 5.25 1.09 -11.73
CA LEU A 142 4.85 -0.13 -11.02
C LEU A 142 3.35 -0.41 -11.17
N ASP A 143 2.49 0.62 -11.08
CA ASP A 143 1.05 0.50 -11.25
C ASP A 143 0.67 0.02 -12.66
N SER A 144 1.31 0.59 -13.69
CA SER A 144 1.15 0.15 -15.07
C SER A 144 1.57 -1.31 -15.25
N ALA A 145 2.78 -1.66 -14.82
CA ALA A 145 3.30 -3.00 -14.93
C ALA A 145 2.45 -4.03 -14.14
N LEU A 146 1.92 -3.67 -12.97
CA LEU A 146 1.00 -4.54 -12.24
C LEU A 146 -0.34 -4.72 -12.95
N THR A 147 -0.81 -3.71 -13.65
CA THR A 147 -2.04 -3.79 -14.46
C THR A 147 -1.84 -4.74 -15.63
N ASP A 148 -0.70 -4.64 -16.32
CA ASP A 148 -0.34 -5.53 -17.41
C ASP A 148 -0.13 -6.97 -16.91
N LEU A 149 0.57 -7.15 -15.78
CA LEU A 149 0.74 -8.45 -15.14
C LEU A 149 -0.61 -9.10 -14.81
N LYS A 150 -1.56 -8.31 -14.29
CA LYS A 150 -2.89 -8.79 -13.90
C LYS A 150 -3.65 -9.38 -15.07
N ALA A 151 -3.48 -8.85 -16.29
CA ALA A 151 -4.18 -9.30 -17.49
C ALA A 151 -3.87 -10.76 -17.86
N PHE A 152 -2.69 -11.28 -17.54
CA PHE A 152 -2.31 -12.67 -17.85
C PHE A 152 -1.92 -13.51 -16.64
N ASN A 153 -1.63 -12.88 -15.50
CA ASN A 153 -1.26 -13.57 -14.25
C ASN A 153 -1.84 -12.82 -13.03
N GLU A 154 -3.16 -12.84 -12.89
CA GLU A 154 -3.89 -12.15 -11.83
C GLU A 154 -3.39 -12.54 -10.43
N SER A 155 -3.20 -13.84 -10.19
CA SER A 155 -2.74 -14.30 -8.88
C SER A 155 -1.29 -13.90 -8.56
N GLY A 156 -0.44 -13.78 -9.57
CA GLY A 156 0.91 -13.23 -9.42
C GLY A 156 0.88 -11.75 -9.07
N ALA A 157 0.04 -10.97 -9.75
CA ALA A 157 -0.17 -9.55 -9.46
C ALA A 157 -0.70 -9.35 -8.03
N SER A 158 -1.70 -10.14 -7.61
CA SER A 158 -2.26 -10.08 -6.24
C SER A 158 -1.21 -10.38 -5.17
N VAL A 159 -0.35 -11.37 -5.37
CA VAL A 159 0.75 -11.66 -4.43
C VAL A 159 1.68 -10.45 -4.28
N VAL A 160 2.02 -9.78 -5.38
CA VAL A 160 2.86 -8.58 -5.33
C VAL A 160 2.14 -7.43 -4.64
N GLU A 161 0.89 -7.20 -4.97
CA GLU A 161 0.07 -6.13 -4.38
C GLU A 161 -0.05 -6.29 -2.87
N TYR A 162 -0.43 -7.47 -2.40
CA TYR A 162 -0.58 -7.75 -0.97
C TYR A 162 0.76 -7.68 -0.21
N ARG A 163 1.84 -8.19 -0.81
CA ARG A 163 3.17 -8.13 -0.20
C ARG A 163 3.73 -6.71 -0.17
N PHE A 164 3.66 -6.00 -1.30
CA PHE A 164 4.25 -4.68 -1.44
C PHE A 164 3.42 -3.61 -0.72
N PHE A 165 2.14 -3.46 -1.03
CA PHE A 165 1.30 -2.40 -0.46
C PHE A 165 0.68 -2.78 0.88
N GLY A 166 0.39 -4.06 1.13
CA GLY A 166 -0.22 -4.55 2.37
C GLY A 166 0.76 -5.09 3.40
N GLY A 167 2.03 -5.26 3.02
CA GLY A 167 3.04 -5.80 3.91
C GLY A 167 2.79 -7.24 4.38
N LEU A 168 1.83 -7.98 3.77
CA LEU A 168 1.47 -9.34 4.19
C LEU A 168 2.63 -10.31 4.07
N GLN A 169 2.68 -11.27 5.00
CA GLN A 169 3.59 -12.39 4.92
C GLN A 169 3.06 -13.45 3.93
N PHE A 170 3.93 -14.33 3.43
CA PHE A 170 3.50 -15.36 2.47
C PHE A 170 2.43 -16.30 3.02
N LYS A 171 2.46 -16.58 4.31
CA LYS A 171 1.43 -17.37 4.99
C LYS A 171 0.06 -16.68 4.93
N GLU A 172 0.02 -15.37 5.19
CA GLU A 172 -1.20 -14.56 5.13
C GLU A 172 -1.72 -14.41 3.68
N ILE A 173 -0.82 -14.21 2.72
CA ILE A 173 -1.15 -14.17 1.29
C ILE A 173 -1.73 -15.53 0.83
N ALA A 174 -1.14 -16.62 1.29
CA ALA A 174 -1.62 -17.97 0.99
C ALA A 174 -3.03 -18.20 1.50
N GLU A 175 -3.33 -17.74 2.73
CA GLU A 175 -4.69 -17.77 3.31
C GLU A 175 -5.68 -17.01 2.43
N VAL A 176 -5.39 -15.76 2.07
CA VAL A 176 -6.29 -14.92 1.25
C VAL A 176 -6.54 -15.51 -0.13
N LEU A 177 -5.51 -16.12 -0.74
CA LEU A 177 -5.59 -16.67 -2.10
C LEU A 177 -6.04 -18.14 -2.15
N GLY A 178 -6.29 -18.78 -1.01
CA GLY A 178 -6.67 -20.19 -0.94
C GLY A 178 -5.59 -21.15 -1.50
N VAL A 179 -4.32 -20.85 -1.30
CA VAL A 179 -3.18 -21.63 -1.84
C VAL A 179 -2.20 -22.02 -0.74
N SER A 180 -1.20 -22.86 -1.07
CA SER A 180 -0.10 -23.12 -0.14
C SER A 180 0.89 -21.94 -0.08
N GLU A 181 1.59 -21.80 1.05
CA GLU A 181 2.63 -20.78 1.20
C GLU A 181 3.76 -20.96 0.17
N VAL A 182 4.10 -22.19 -0.17
CA VAL A 182 5.08 -22.52 -1.23
C VAL A 182 4.60 -21.97 -2.57
N THR A 183 3.32 -22.13 -2.88
CA THR A 183 2.71 -21.58 -4.10
C THR A 183 2.75 -20.06 -4.11
N ALA A 184 2.43 -19.39 -3.00
CA ALA A 184 2.50 -17.93 -2.89
C ALA A 184 3.94 -17.43 -3.10
N ARG A 185 4.96 -18.07 -2.51
CA ARG A 185 6.38 -17.76 -2.72
C ARG A 185 6.81 -17.94 -4.18
N ARG A 186 6.38 -19.03 -4.84
CA ARG A 186 6.68 -19.26 -6.25
C ARG A 186 6.06 -18.20 -7.14
N ARG A 187 4.78 -17.84 -6.90
CA ARG A 187 4.10 -16.77 -7.65
C ARG A 187 4.80 -15.43 -7.48
N TRP A 188 5.22 -15.10 -6.27
CA TRP A 188 6.02 -13.91 -5.99
C TRP A 188 7.31 -13.87 -6.81
N THR A 189 8.09 -14.97 -6.81
CA THR A 189 9.37 -15.03 -7.53
C THR A 189 9.18 -14.79 -9.03
N VAL A 190 8.17 -15.42 -9.64
CA VAL A 190 7.86 -15.27 -11.07
C VAL A 190 7.37 -13.85 -11.38
N ALA A 191 6.41 -13.34 -10.59
CA ALA A 191 5.84 -12.01 -10.77
C ALA A 191 6.90 -10.90 -10.60
N ARG A 192 7.75 -11.02 -9.56
CA ARG A 192 8.85 -10.06 -9.32
C ARG A 192 9.87 -10.05 -10.46
N ALA A 193 10.24 -11.22 -11.00
CA ALA A 193 11.18 -11.31 -12.12
C ALA A 193 10.61 -10.65 -13.38
N TRP A 194 9.33 -10.85 -13.64
CA TRP A 194 8.62 -10.22 -14.76
C TRP A 194 8.55 -8.69 -14.59
N LEU A 195 8.10 -8.21 -13.43
CA LEU A 195 8.01 -6.77 -13.12
C LEU A 195 9.37 -6.08 -13.26
N LYS A 196 10.44 -6.69 -12.72
CA LYS A 196 11.80 -6.14 -12.85
C LYS A 196 12.20 -5.93 -14.32
N ARG A 197 11.83 -6.86 -15.18
CA ARG A 197 12.12 -6.75 -16.63
C ARG A 197 11.27 -5.67 -17.30
N GLU A 198 10.01 -5.56 -16.92
CA GLU A 198 9.07 -4.62 -17.53
C GLU A 198 9.34 -3.17 -17.13
N MET A 199 9.71 -2.92 -15.87
CA MET A 199 10.01 -1.58 -15.37
C MET A 199 11.37 -1.00 -15.85
N VAL A 200 12.24 -1.81 -16.46
CA VAL A 200 13.53 -1.37 -17.04
C VAL A 200 13.41 -1.06 -18.53
N ARG A 201 12.27 -1.38 -19.15
CA ARG A 201 11.99 -1.08 -20.58
C ARG A 201 11.54 0.35 -20.77
#